data_3154295ca3dc8c043132e99778bcc2dd
#
_entry.id   3154295ca3dc8c043132e99778bcc2dd
#
_cell.length_a   1.000
_cell.length_b   1.000
_cell.length_c   1.000
_cell.angle_alpha   90.00
_cell.angle_beta   90.00
_cell.angle_gamma   90.00
#
_symmetry.space_group_name_H-M   'P 1'
#
loop_
_entity.id
_entity.type
_entity.pdbx_description
1 polymer ?
#
loop_
_entity_poly.entity_id
_entity_poly.type
_entity_poly.pdbx_seq_one_letter_code
_entity_poly.pdbx_strand_id
1 'polypeptide(L)'
;MKLSVIIVNYNVKYFLEQCLHSVVKATQQIDAEIIVIDNCSTDGSIAYLQPKFSQVHFVENTENIGFGKANNQALALANGEYILFLNPDTIVPENCFTESIGFYEQTPNCGALGIKMVDGKGVFLPESKRAFPSP
;
A
#
# COMPACT_ATOMS: atom_id res chain seq x y z
N MET A 1 4.25 0.26 16.91
CA MET A 1 3.50 -0.09 15.69
C MET A 1 4.39 -0.87 14.76
N LYS A 2 3.90 -1.98 14.26
CA LYS A 2 4.70 -2.93 13.48
C LYS A 2 4.81 -2.54 12.00
N LEU A 3 3.70 -2.11 11.37
CA LEU A 3 3.64 -1.90 9.94
C LEU A 3 2.90 -0.62 9.60
N SER A 4 3.45 0.16 8.66
CA SER A 4 2.73 1.24 7.99
C SER A 4 2.53 0.85 6.53
N VAL A 5 1.28 0.76 6.09
CA VAL A 5 0.91 0.53 4.69
C VAL A 5 0.63 1.88 4.04
N ILE A 6 1.39 2.20 3.01
CA ILE A 6 1.30 3.47 2.29
C ILE A 6 0.72 3.21 0.89
N ILE A 7 -0.34 3.93 0.56
CA ILE A 7 -1.03 3.82 -0.72
C ILE A 7 -1.19 5.23 -1.30
N VAL A 8 -0.81 5.42 -2.55
CA VAL A 8 -1.04 6.68 -3.27
C VAL A 8 -2.19 6.48 -4.24
N ASN A 9 -3.23 7.30 -4.12
CA ASN A 9 -4.42 7.24 -4.98
C ASN A 9 -4.46 8.41 -5.95
N TYR A 10 -4.79 8.10 -7.20
CA TYR A 10 -5.18 9.10 -8.18
C TYR A 10 -6.25 8.52 -9.11
N ASN A 11 -7.50 8.95 -8.95
CA ASN A 11 -8.63 8.61 -9.82
C ASN A 11 -8.86 7.10 -10.03
N VAL A 12 -8.67 6.29 -8.98
CA VAL A 12 -8.93 4.84 -9.01
C VAL A 12 -9.82 4.42 -7.82
N LYS A 13 -10.88 5.15 -7.59
CA LYS A 13 -11.79 5.02 -6.44
C LYS A 13 -12.21 3.58 -6.15
N TYR A 14 -12.69 2.85 -7.14
CA TYR A 14 -13.22 1.50 -6.93
C TYR A 14 -12.13 0.45 -6.78
N PHE A 15 -11.00 0.61 -7.45
CA PHE A 15 -9.83 -0.23 -7.21
C PHE A 15 -9.29 -0.02 -5.80
N LEU A 16 -9.19 1.23 -5.37
CA LEU A 16 -8.74 1.56 -4.01
C LEU A 16 -9.70 0.98 -2.96
N GLU A 17 -11.00 1.01 -3.20
CA GLU A 17 -11.97 0.40 -2.29
C GLU A 17 -11.68 -1.09 -2.08
N GLN A 18 -11.50 -1.85 -3.16
CA GLN A 18 -11.18 -3.27 -3.06
C GLN A 18 -9.83 -3.52 -2.38
N CYS A 19 -8.85 -2.71 -2.72
CA CYS A 19 -7.53 -2.75 -2.07
C CYS A 19 -7.66 -2.54 -0.56
N LEU A 20 -8.35 -1.50 -0.13
CA LEU A 20 -8.53 -1.18 1.29
C LEU A 20 -9.27 -2.28 2.05
N HIS A 21 -10.30 -2.88 1.48
CA HIS A 21 -10.97 -4.02 2.11
C HIS A 21 -9.99 -5.17 2.37
N SER A 22 -9.13 -5.49 1.40
CA SER A 22 -8.14 -6.56 1.56
C SER A 22 -7.05 -6.20 2.56
N VAL A 23 -6.59 -4.95 2.56
CA VAL A 23 -5.55 -4.47 3.49
C VAL A 23 -6.06 -4.44 4.93
N VAL A 24 -7.27 -3.95 5.16
CA VAL A 24 -7.90 -3.96 6.49
C VAL A 24 -7.98 -5.37 7.04
N LYS A 25 -8.38 -6.34 6.21
CA LYS A 25 -8.41 -7.75 6.60
C LYS A 25 -7.03 -8.30 6.95
N ALA A 26 -6.04 -7.99 6.12
CA ALA A 26 -4.66 -8.47 6.30
C ALA A 26 -3.97 -7.86 7.52
N THR A 27 -4.44 -6.72 8.02
CA THR A 27 -3.86 -6.03 9.18
C THR A 27 -4.54 -6.34 10.52
N GLN A 28 -5.58 -7.19 10.54
CA GLN A 28 -6.37 -7.43 11.76
C GLN A 28 -5.56 -8.05 12.91
N GLN A 29 -4.49 -8.79 12.59
CA GLN A 29 -3.68 -9.49 13.58
C GLN A 29 -2.32 -8.86 13.83
N ILE A 30 -2.09 -7.68 13.28
CA ILE A 30 -0.85 -6.91 13.49
C ILE A 30 -1.20 -5.48 13.89
N ASP A 31 -0.33 -4.88 14.70
CA ASP A 31 -0.42 -3.46 15.01
C ASP A 31 0.07 -2.66 13.79
N ALA A 32 -0.88 -2.19 12.99
CA ALA A 32 -0.59 -1.54 11.71
C ALA A 32 -1.44 -0.29 11.51
N GLU A 33 -0.93 0.62 10.71
CA GLU A 33 -1.67 1.77 10.20
C GLU A 33 -1.74 1.73 8.69
N ILE A 34 -2.76 2.37 8.13
CA ILE A 34 -2.95 2.51 6.69
C ILE A 34 -3.03 3.99 6.38
N ILE A 35 -2.14 4.46 5.53
CA ILE A 35 -2.06 5.87 5.11
C ILE A 35 -2.33 5.92 3.61
N VAL A 36 -3.35 6.66 3.22
CA VAL A 36 -3.69 6.91 1.82
C VAL A 36 -3.44 8.38 1.51
N ILE A 37 -2.55 8.63 0.55
CA ILE A 37 -2.35 9.97 0.01
C ILE A 37 -3.15 10.09 -1.28
N ASP A 38 -4.09 11.01 -1.30
CA ASP A 38 -4.88 11.31 -2.51
C ASP A 38 -4.24 12.47 -3.25
N ASN A 39 -3.80 12.21 -4.48
CA ASN A 39 -3.12 13.18 -5.32
C ASN A 39 -4.09 14.09 -6.09
N CYS A 40 -5.03 14.69 -5.39
CA CYS A 40 -6.02 15.61 -5.99
C CYS A 40 -6.93 14.91 -7.00
N SER A 41 -7.50 13.75 -6.61
CA SER A 41 -8.44 13.01 -7.45
C SER A 41 -9.70 13.82 -7.73
N THR A 42 -10.26 13.63 -8.93
CA THR A 42 -11.49 14.28 -9.39
C THR A 42 -12.67 13.32 -9.45
N ASP A 43 -12.49 12.07 -9.03
CA ASP A 43 -13.52 11.01 -9.08
C ASP A 43 -14.34 10.90 -7.78
N GLY A 44 -14.10 11.78 -6.80
CA GLY A 44 -14.78 11.73 -5.51
C GLY A 44 -14.26 10.65 -4.56
N SER A 45 -13.04 10.17 -4.77
CA SER A 45 -12.44 9.07 -3.98
C SER A 45 -12.57 9.30 -2.48
N ILE A 46 -12.14 10.45 -1.98
CA ILE A 46 -12.06 10.71 -0.54
C ILE A 46 -13.45 10.81 0.07
N ALA A 47 -14.36 11.57 -0.54
CA ALA A 47 -15.74 11.68 -0.05
C ALA A 47 -16.46 10.33 0.00
N TYR A 48 -16.14 9.43 -0.94
CA TYR A 48 -16.73 8.12 -1.02
C TYR A 48 -16.10 7.12 -0.03
N LEU A 49 -14.77 7.14 0.13
CA LEU A 49 -14.05 6.11 0.89
C LEU A 49 -13.85 6.45 2.36
N GLN A 50 -13.65 7.72 2.70
CA GLN A 50 -13.36 8.12 4.08
C GLN A 50 -14.43 7.67 5.08
N PRO A 51 -15.75 7.79 4.79
CA PRO A 51 -16.78 7.28 5.71
C PRO A 51 -16.81 5.76 5.85
N LYS A 52 -16.31 5.03 4.84
CA LYS A 52 -16.30 3.57 4.83
C LYS A 52 -15.13 2.96 5.59
N PHE A 53 -14.03 3.70 5.74
CA PHE A 53 -12.77 3.21 6.31
C PHE A 53 -12.28 4.15 7.41
N SER A 54 -12.95 4.12 8.56
CA SER A 54 -12.65 5.01 9.69
C SER A 54 -11.24 4.80 10.27
N GLN A 55 -10.64 3.61 10.07
CA GLN A 55 -9.31 3.27 10.56
C GLN A 55 -8.19 3.69 9.59
N VAL A 56 -8.54 4.18 8.41
CA VAL A 56 -7.56 4.63 7.41
C VAL A 56 -7.31 6.13 7.57
N HIS A 57 -6.04 6.50 7.56
CA HIS A 57 -5.64 7.91 7.57
C HIS A 57 -5.57 8.42 6.13
N PHE A 58 -6.55 9.21 5.72
CA PHE A 58 -6.59 9.83 4.39
C PHE A 58 -5.96 11.22 4.45
N VAL A 59 -5.06 11.51 3.50
CA VAL A 59 -4.48 12.84 3.30
C VAL A 59 -4.84 13.29 1.89
N GLU A 60 -5.54 14.40 1.78
CA GLU A 60 -6.02 14.92 0.50
C GLU A 60 -5.13 16.09 0.05
N ASN A 61 -4.36 15.88 -1.01
CA ASN A 61 -3.53 16.93 -1.59
C ASN A 61 -4.37 17.87 -2.46
N THR A 62 -4.01 19.14 -2.47
CA THR A 62 -4.66 20.17 -3.29
C THR A 62 -4.16 20.19 -4.74
N GLU A 63 -3.10 19.45 -5.03
CA GLU A 63 -2.54 19.26 -6.36
C GLU A 63 -1.91 17.87 -6.49
N ASN A 64 -1.76 17.38 -7.71
CA ASN A 64 -1.04 16.13 -7.96
C ASN A 64 0.47 16.39 -7.90
N ILE A 65 1.10 15.96 -6.81
CA ILE A 65 2.54 16.15 -6.59
C ILE A 65 3.39 15.00 -7.13
N GLY A 66 2.76 14.02 -7.80
CA GLY A 66 3.42 12.84 -8.33
C GLY A 66 3.54 11.71 -7.31
N PHE A 67 3.91 10.53 -7.80
CA PHE A 67 3.94 9.29 -7.00
C PHE A 67 5.04 9.31 -5.94
N GLY A 68 6.28 9.67 -6.33
CA GLY A 68 7.42 9.65 -5.42
C GLY A 68 7.27 10.64 -4.26
N LYS A 69 6.84 11.86 -4.55
CA LYS A 69 6.63 12.88 -3.50
C LYS A 69 5.48 12.52 -2.56
N ALA A 70 4.40 11.91 -3.10
CA ALA A 70 3.29 11.46 -2.29
C ALA A 70 3.70 10.32 -1.35
N ASN A 71 4.50 9.38 -1.83
CA ASN A 71 5.08 8.34 -0.97
C ASN A 71 5.96 8.93 0.14
N ASN A 72 6.80 9.90 -0.18
CA ASN A 72 7.63 10.58 0.80
C ASN A 72 6.80 11.36 1.83
N GLN A 73 5.71 11.97 1.39
CA GLN A 73 4.77 12.64 2.28
C GLN A 73 4.17 11.68 3.31
N ALA A 74 3.74 10.50 2.86
CA ALA A 74 3.21 9.47 3.75
C ALA A 74 4.29 8.90 4.67
N LEU A 75 5.50 8.71 4.15
CA LEU A 75 6.62 8.21 4.94
C LEU A 75 6.93 9.11 6.14
N ALA A 76 6.81 10.43 5.97
CA ALA A 76 6.99 11.37 7.07
C ALA A 76 5.93 11.24 8.17
N LEU A 77 4.77 10.68 7.87
CA LEU A 77 3.68 10.44 8.82
C LEU A 77 3.70 9.04 9.43
N ALA A 78 4.47 8.12 8.84
CA ALA A 78 4.46 6.70 9.20
C ALA A 78 5.16 6.45 10.54
N ASN A 79 4.57 5.58 11.35
CA ASN A 79 5.09 5.19 12.67
C ASN A 79 5.53 3.73 12.74
N GLY A 80 5.31 2.94 11.69
CA GLY A 80 5.62 1.52 11.67
C GLY A 80 7.11 1.22 11.67
N GLU A 81 7.48 0.12 12.29
CA GLU A 81 8.83 -0.44 12.20
C GLU A 81 9.16 -0.84 10.75
N TYR A 82 8.16 -1.36 10.04
CA TYR A 82 8.24 -1.70 8.62
C TYR A 82 7.34 -0.80 7.81
N ILE A 83 7.76 -0.49 6.59
CA ILE A 83 7.01 0.33 5.64
C ILE A 83 6.70 -0.51 4.42
N LEU A 84 5.43 -0.55 4.03
CA LEU A 84 4.99 -1.17 2.78
C LEU A 84 4.45 -0.09 1.85
N PHE A 85 5.02 0.02 0.66
CA PHE A 85 4.46 0.82 -0.43
C PHE A 85 3.59 -0.09 -1.29
N LEU A 86 2.29 0.18 -1.36
CA LEU A 86 1.32 -0.67 -2.02
C LEU A 86 0.57 0.12 -3.09
N ASN A 87 0.46 -0.45 -4.28
CA ASN A 87 -0.34 0.16 -5.36
C ASN A 87 -1.84 0.02 -5.06
N PRO A 88 -2.66 1.02 -5.42
CA PRO A 88 -4.09 1.05 -5.08
C PRO A 88 -4.94 0.03 -5.85
N ASP A 89 -4.42 -0.58 -6.91
CA ASP A 89 -5.11 -1.54 -7.75
C ASP A 89 -4.74 -3.00 -7.41
N THR A 90 -4.27 -3.24 -6.20
CA THR A 90 -3.89 -4.58 -5.73
C THR A 90 -4.89 -5.13 -4.72
N ILE A 91 -4.96 -6.45 -4.64
CA ILE A 91 -5.68 -7.18 -3.59
C ILE A 91 -4.68 -8.09 -2.89
N VAL A 92 -4.60 -7.99 -1.56
CA VAL A 92 -3.64 -8.77 -0.78
C VAL A 92 -4.35 -9.89 -0.03
N PRO A 93 -3.74 -11.11 0.06
CA PRO A 93 -4.24 -12.18 0.91
C PRO A 93 -4.21 -11.80 2.39
N GLU A 94 -5.06 -12.43 3.19
CA GLU A 94 -5.15 -12.16 4.64
C GLU A 94 -3.83 -12.38 5.38
N ASN A 95 -3.01 -13.34 4.93
CA ASN A 95 -1.73 -13.68 5.54
C ASN A 95 -0.53 -12.94 4.92
N CYS A 96 -0.76 -12.07 3.96
CA CYS A 96 0.30 -11.42 3.19
C CYS A 96 1.32 -10.72 4.10
N PHE A 97 0.85 -9.90 5.03
CA PHE A 97 1.75 -9.08 5.84
C PHE A 97 2.42 -9.89 6.94
N THR A 98 1.70 -10.81 7.57
CA THR A 98 2.30 -11.67 8.61
C THR A 98 3.39 -12.58 8.02
N GLU A 99 3.15 -13.15 6.85
CA GLU A 99 4.15 -13.98 6.17
C GLU A 99 5.33 -13.16 5.65
N SER A 100 5.07 -11.99 5.09
CA SER A 100 6.14 -11.11 4.56
C SER A 100 7.06 -10.62 5.68
N ILE A 101 6.51 -10.18 6.78
CA ILE A 101 7.28 -9.73 7.94
C ILE A 101 8.06 -10.91 8.53
N GLY A 102 7.43 -12.08 8.67
CA GLY A 102 8.10 -13.28 9.16
C GLY A 102 9.28 -13.67 8.29
N PHE A 103 9.13 -13.63 6.98
CA PHE A 103 10.22 -13.89 6.04
C PHE A 103 11.36 -12.87 6.19
N TYR A 104 11.01 -11.59 6.28
CA TYR A 104 11.99 -10.51 6.46
C TYR A 104 12.82 -10.71 7.73
N GLU A 105 12.15 -10.99 8.85
CA GLU A 105 12.81 -11.15 10.15
C GLU A 105 13.70 -12.39 10.22
N GLN A 106 13.42 -13.42 9.41
CA GLN A 106 14.21 -14.64 9.34
C GLN A 106 15.34 -14.58 8.31
N THR A 107 15.43 -13.50 7.53
CA THR A 107 16.42 -13.36 6.46
C THR A 107 17.50 -12.37 6.89
N PRO A 108 18.72 -12.83 7.25
CA PRO A 108 19.80 -11.93 7.68
C PRO A 108 20.14 -10.91 6.59
N ASN A 109 20.42 -9.69 7.00
CA ASN A 109 20.83 -8.59 6.12
C ASN A 109 19.80 -8.22 5.04
N CYS A 110 18.54 -8.56 5.24
CA CYS A 110 17.48 -8.15 4.31
C CYS A 110 17.17 -6.66 4.50
N GLY A 111 17.44 -5.86 3.48
CA GLY A 111 17.15 -4.42 3.50
C GLY A 111 15.75 -4.10 2.97
N ALA A 112 15.29 -4.87 1.99
CA ALA A 112 13.97 -4.71 1.40
C ALA A 112 13.50 -6.04 0.82
N LEU A 113 12.17 -6.15 0.65
CA LEU A 113 11.58 -7.36 0.09
C LEU A 113 10.43 -6.94 -0.84
N GLY A 114 10.33 -7.61 -1.99
CA GLY A 114 9.21 -7.45 -2.91
C GLY A 114 8.26 -8.62 -2.81
N ILE A 115 6.98 -8.36 -2.97
CA ILE A 115 5.94 -9.39 -2.94
C ILE A 115 5.66 -9.84 -4.38
N LYS A 116 5.64 -11.16 -4.58
CA LYS A 116 5.35 -11.75 -5.88
C LYS A 116 3.92 -11.42 -6.31
N MET A 117 3.77 -10.83 -7.50
CA MET A 117 2.47 -10.51 -8.07
C MET A 117 2.00 -11.62 -9.00
N VAL A 118 0.71 -11.94 -8.90
CA VAL A 118 0.04 -12.92 -9.77
C VAL A 118 -1.23 -12.29 -10.33
N ASP A 119 -1.71 -12.79 -11.47
CA ASP A 119 -3.00 -12.38 -12.04
C ASP A 119 -4.17 -13.06 -11.32
N GLY A 120 -5.40 -12.79 -11.78
CA GLY A 120 -6.60 -13.38 -11.19
C GLY A 120 -6.70 -14.90 -11.33
N LYS A 121 -5.81 -15.53 -12.13
CA LYS A 121 -5.72 -16.99 -12.30
C LYS A 121 -4.55 -17.59 -11.52
N GLY A 122 -3.79 -16.76 -10.76
CA GLY A 122 -2.63 -17.20 -10.02
C GLY A 122 -1.35 -17.30 -10.84
N VAL A 123 -1.33 -16.75 -12.06
CA VAL A 123 -0.16 -16.76 -12.94
C VAL A 123 0.76 -15.60 -12.59
N PHE A 124 2.06 -15.89 -12.45
CA PHE A 124 3.08 -14.90 -12.13
C PHE A 124 3.12 -13.75 -13.15
N LEU A 125 3.15 -12.52 -12.65
CA LEU A 125 3.30 -11.33 -13.45
C LEU A 125 4.77 -10.92 -13.52
N PRO A 126 5.42 -10.95 -14.72
CA PRO A 126 6.84 -10.62 -14.86
C PRO A 126 7.21 -9.22 -14.38
N GLU A 127 6.29 -8.27 -14.46
CA GLU A 127 6.48 -6.89 -14.01
C GLU A 127 6.65 -6.74 -12.49
N SER A 128 6.41 -7.80 -11.72
CA SER A 128 6.68 -7.80 -10.28
C SER A 128 8.18 -7.82 -9.97
N LYS A 129 9.01 -8.11 -10.96
CA LYS A 129 10.48 -8.06 -10.86
C LYS A 129 11.03 -7.20 -11.97
N ARG A 130 11.85 -6.22 -11.61
CA ARG A 130 12.52 -5.33 -12.55
C ARG A 130 14.00 -5.23 -12.18
N ALA A 131 14.84 -5.17 -13.20
CA ALA A 131 16.26 -4.87 -13.00
C ALA A 131 16.44 -3.38 -12.66
N PHE A 132 17.62 -3.03 -12.17
CA PHE A 132 17.97 -1.63 -12.03
C PHE A 132 17.92 -0.95 -13.40
N PRO A 133 17.42 0.31 -13.46
CA PRO A 133 17.46 1.07 -14.70
C PRO A 133 18.88 1.17 -15.21
N SER A 134 19.09 0.83 -16.48
CA SER A 134 20.37 1.08 -17.14
C SER A 134 20.40 2.50 -17.69
N PRO A 135 21.58 3.14 -17.75
CA PRO A 135 21.71 4.48 -18.30
C PRO A 135 21.29 4.52 -19.79
#